data_6b4455f436bd6a19fd42f81781d1d762
#
_entry.id   6b4455f436bd6a19fd42f81781d1d762
#
_cell.length_a   1.000
_cell.length_b   1.000
_cell.length_c   1.000
_cell.angle_alpha   90.00
_cell.angle_beta   90.00
_cell.angle_gamma   90.00
#
_symmetry.space_group_name_H-M   'P 1'
#
loop_
_entity.id
_entity.type
_entity.pdbx_description
1 polymer ?
#
loop_
_entity_poly.entity_id
_entity_poly.type
_entity_poly.pdbx_seq_one_letter_code
_entity_poly.pdbx_strand_id
1 'polypeptide(L)'
;MVKKALFLAVLAGLLSALLAQAQAPAGYSAAEFERRRLSLMEAAGNGLIILFASPGSTGAGHFRQDNDFYYFTGCEDANAILVMVPTARDSYLFVPQKSDREKMMEGGNSLDDPEAKEKHRLRAIFPVSYFDEFLSRLSGRQDQVIYLRLSPEDSVGEARSETALFQARRSRNPYNAQLSLNQFRAERFRQLYPAAQLKDITPLIDALRMVKTPEEIAILRQNGRVSAEAVRKAMLATRPGAFEYELEAAAVEVLLRNGCRGPAYPPIIGSGPNTCILHYEKNNRMMQAGELVLMDFGGDLNYLTMDITRTWPVSGKFTEEQKKIYRAVLEVQKACIEAFRPGVSGRDVQEYVARRMKEKGIDPLGLRGGLGHLVGMSVHDVQTPELVLKEGMVMAIEPGLYYPEKNLGIRIEDTVLITKDGCEVLTAGVPKEIEEIEALLAKRKL
;
A
#
# COMPACT_ATOMS: atom_id res chain seq x y z
N MET A 1 -32.67 -11.72 -45.83
CA MET A 1 -32.66 -10.61 -44.85
C MET A 1 -32.61 -11.14 -43.41
N VAL A 2 -33.39 -12.14 -43.02
CA VAL A 2 -33.46 -12.67 -41.63
C VAL A 2 -32.10 -13.18 -41.08
N LYS A 3 -31.28 -13.90 -41.88
CA LYS A 3 -29.97 -14.42 -41.46
C LYS A 3 -28.93 -13.34 -41.17
N LYS A 4 -28.98 -12.16 -41.87
CA LYS A 4 -28.09 -11.03 -41.60
C LYS A 4 -28.50 -10.26 -40.32
N ALA A 5 -29.80 -10.17 -40.04
CA ALA A 5 -30.30 -9.54 -38.83
C ALA A 5 -29.94 -10.35 -37.57
N LEU A 6 -30.02 -11.70 -37.67
CA LEU A 6 -29.64 -12.59 -36.56
C LEU A 6 -28.14 -12.55 -36.28
N PHE A 7 -27.29 -12.46 -37.31
CA PHE A 7 -25.83 -12.35 -37.16
C PHE A 7 -25.41 -11.01 -36.53
N LEU A 8 -26.07 -9.92 -36.92
CA LEU A 8 -25.85 -8.60 -36.31
C LEU A 8 -26.33 -8.54 -34.85
N ALA A 9 -27.44 -9.20 -34.51
CA ALA A 9 -27.93 -9.25 -33.13
C ALA A 9 -27.02 -10.10 -32.22
N VAL A 10 -26.45 -11.21 -32.73
CA VAL A 10 -25.48 -12.04 -32.02
C VAL A 10 -24.16 -11.31 -31.86
N LEU A 11 -23.68 -10.54 -32.88
CA LEU A 11 -22.47 -9.74 -32.79
C LEU A 11 -22.65 -8.55 -31.81
N ALA A 12 -23.81 -7.91 -31.81
CA ALA A 12 -24.15 -6.86 -30.86
C ALA A 12 -24.28 -7.41 -29.44
N GLY A 13 -24.85 -8.62 -29.27
CA GLY A 13 -24.90 -9.30 -27.98
C GLY A 13 -23.53 -9.74 -27.48
N LEU A 14 -22.63 -10.19 -28.35
CA LEU A 14 -21.25 -10.51 -28.02
C LEU A 14 -20.40 -9.24 -27.73
N LEU A 15 -20.63 -8.13 -28.46
CA LEU A 15 -19.98 -6.84 -28.20
C LEU A 15 -20.48 -6.22 -26.90
N SER A 16 -21.77 -6.31 -26.58
CA SER A 16 -22.31 -5.85 -25.31
C SER A 16 -21.86 -6.73 -24.12
N ALA A 17 -21.68 -8.05 -24.32
CA ALA A 17 -21.10 -8.95 -23.33
C ALA A 17 -19.59 -8.69 -23.13
N LEU A 18 -18.85 -8.32 -24.17
CA LEU A 18 -17.45 -7.90 -24.11
C LEU A 18 -17.29 -6.50 -23.47
N LEU A 19 -18.25 -5.60 -23.68
CA LEU A 19 -18.29 -4.27 -23.04
C LEU A 19 -18.81 -4.34 -21.58
N ALA A 20 -19.64 -5.34 -21.24
CA ALA A 20 -20.09 -5.58 -19.87
C ALA A 20 -19.04 -6.27 -18.99
N GLN A 21 -17.90 -6.68 -19.55
CA GLN A 21 -16.72 -7.14 -18.83
C GLN A 21 -15.70 -6.01 -18.51
N ALA A 22 -16.08 -4.75 -18.60
CA ALA A 22 -15.48 -3.76 -17.71
C ALA A 22 -15.95 -4.13 -16.29
N GLN A 23 -15.22 -5.04 -15.64
CA GLN A 23 -15.45 -5.37 -14.22
C GLN A 23 -15.57 -4.05 -13.48
N ALA A 24 -16.67 -3.87 -12.74
CA ALA A 24 -16.75 -2.77 -11.78
C ALA A 24 -15.45 -2.78 -10.97
N PRO A 25 -14.85 -1.60 -10.72
CA PRO A 25 -13.60 -1.55 -9.96
C PRO A 25 -13.77 -2.33 -8.65
N ALA A 26 -12.81 -3.20 -8.33
CA ALA A 26 -12.83 -3.95 -7.09
C ALA A 26 -12.86 -2.95 -5.92
N GLY A 27 -13.73 -3.17 -4.97
CA GLY A 27 -13.91 -2.29 -3.82
C GLY A 27 -14.40 -3.08 -2.61
N TYR A 28 -14.47 -2.42 -1.48
CA TYR A 28 -14.94 -3.02 -0.24
C TYR A 28 -16.46 -2.97 -0.14
N SER A 29 -17.06 -4.07 0.32
CA SER A 29 -18.45 -4.09 0.74
C SER A 29 -18.62 -3.52 2.16
N ALA A 30 -19.80 -3.00 2.46
CA ALA A 30 -20.15 -2.60 3.82
C ALA A 30 -20.04 -3.78 4.83
N ALA A 31 -20.28 -5.01 4.35
CA ALA A 31 -20.17 -6.22 5.15
C ALA A 31 -18.71 -6.51 5.55
N GLU A 32 -17.75 -6.17 4.71
CA GLU A 32 -16.33 -6.36 5.00
C GLU A 32 -15.88 -5.46 6.16
N PHE A 33 -16.26 -4.18 6.16
CA PHE A 33 -15.94 -3.27 7.26
C PHE A 33 -16.60 -3.72 8.59
N GLU A 34 -17.83 -4.18 8.55
CA GLU A 34 -18.50 -4.73 9.73
C GLU A 34 -17.80 -5.99 10.24
N ARG A 35 -17.46 -6.93 9.36
CA ARG A 35 -16.73 -8.15 9.72
C ARG A 35 -15.40 -7.84 10.42
N ARG A 36 -14.63 -6.87 9.90
CA ARG A 36 -13.36 -6.43 10.50
C ARG A 36 -13.56 -5.89 11.89
N ARG A 37 -14.59 -5.03 12.12
CA ARG A 37 -14.92 -4.52 13.45
C ARG A 37 -15.32 -5.63 14.41
N LEU A 38 -16.15 -6.58 13.97
CA LEU A 38 -16.57 -7.73 14.79
C LEU A 38 -15.37 -8.60 15.17
N SER A 39 -14.44 -8.86 14.25
CA SER A 39 -13.20 -9.62 14.52
C SER A 39 -12.32 -8.89 15.54
N LEU A 40 -12.17 -7.56 15.42
CA LEU A 40 -11.37 -6.79 16.37
C LEU A 40 -12.02 -6.77 17.76
N MET A 41 -13.36 -6.61 17.85
CA MET A 41 -14.09 -6.66 19.10
C MET A 41 -13.98 -8.03 19.77
N GLU A 42 -14.04 -9.12 19.00
CA GLU A 42 -13.86 -10.48 19.51
C GLU A 42 -12.46 -10.68 20.09
N ALA A 43 -11.42 -10.23 19.35
CA ALA A 43 -10.02 -10.32 19.79
C ALA A 43 -9.73 -9.49 21.05
N ALA A 44 -10.35 -8.32 21.20
CA ALA A 44 -10.24 -7.47 22.40
C ALA A 44 -11.04 -7.99 23.61
N GLY A 45 -12.16 -8.68 23.37
CA GLY A 45 -13.01 -9.32 24.35
C GLY A 45 -13.90 -8.34 25.14
N ASN A 46 -13.33 -7.38 25.84
CA ASN A 46 -14.06 -6.37 26.64
C ASN A 46 -13.45 -4.96 26.46
N GLY A 47 -13.97 -3.99 27.16
CA GLY A 47 -13.50 -2.60 27.11
C GLY A 47 -14.15 -1.80 25.99
N LEU A 48 -13.63 -0.60 25.74
CA LEU A 48 -14.01 0.26 24.61
C LEU A 48 -12.84 0.39 23.67
N ILE A 49 -13.09 0.24 22.37
CA ILE A 49 -12.05 0.45 21.34
C ILE A 49 -12.36 1.78 20.67
N ILE A 50 -11.39 2.69 20.66
CA ILE A 50 -11.54 4.03 20.09
C ILE A 50 -10.46 4.25 19.04
N LEU A 51 -10.90 4.53 17.81
CA LEU A 51 -10.01 4.88 16.69
C LEU A 51 -10.35 6.28 16.17
N PHE A 52 -9.34 7.00 15.78
CA PHE A 52 -9.45 8.38 15.32
C PHE A 52 -9.12 8.48 13.84
N ALA A 53 -9.94 9.20 13.12
CA ALA A 53 -9.67 9.63 11.76
C ALA A 53 -8.48 10.59 11.68
N SER A 54 -7.92 10.72 10.48
CA SER A 54 -6.98 11.79 10.16
C SER A 54 -7.63 13.15 10.39
N PRO A 55 -6.89 14.15 10.91
CA PRO A 55 -7.43 15.51 11.13
C PRO A 55 -7.65 16.29 9.82
N GLY A 56 -7.37 15.72 8.67
CA GLY A 56 -7.40 16.40 7.38
C GLY A 56 -6.01 16.76 6.90
N SER A 57 -5.92 17.24 5.66
CA SER A 57 -4.68 17.70 5.06
C SER A 57 -4.74 19.22 4.83
N THR A 58 -3.67 19.92 5.18
CA THR A 58 -3.48 21.33 4.85
C THR A 58 -2.60 21.52 3.60
N GLY A 59 -2.10 20.42 3.01
CA GLY A 59 -1.19 20.41 1.87
C GLY A 59 -1.90 20.24 0.52
N ALA A 60 -1.17 20.46 -0.56
CA ALA A 60 -1.61 20.12 -1.91
C ALA A 60 -1.66 18.59 -2.05
N GLY A 61 -2.84 18.04 -2.32
CA GLY A 61 -3.05 16.61 -2.50
C GLY A 61 -4.46 16.19 -2.13
N HIS A 62 -4.86 15.02 -2.60
CA HIS A 62 -6.13 14.44 -2.19
C HIS A 62 -6.06 13.97 -0.73
N PHE A 63 -7.13 14.26 0.02
CA PHE A 63 -7.26 13.73 1.38
C PHE A 63 -7.15 12.20 1.37
N ARG A 64 -6.33 11.65 2.25
CA ARG A 64 -6.24 10.22 2.53
C ARG A 64 -6.46 9.98 4.01
N GLN A 65 -7.41 9.12 4.31
CA GLN A 65 -7.76 8.78 5.67
C GLN A 65 -6.63 8.01 6.37
N ASP A 66 -6.65 8.05 7.70
CA ASP A 66 -5.85 7.14 8.54
C ASP A 66 -6.14 5.68 8.17
N ASN A 67 -5.08 4.88 7.98
CA ASN A 67 -5.19 3.51 7.48
C ASN A 67 -6.11 2.65 8.35
N ASP A 68 -5.90 2.65 9.67
CA ASP A 68 -6.69 1.80 10.56
C ASP A 68 -8.13 2.29 10.66
N PHE A 69 -8.34 3.60 10.74
CA PHE A 69 -9.69 4.14 10.76
C PHE A 69 -10.46 3.75 9.50
N TYR A 70 -9.83 3.91 8.31
CA TYR A 70 -10.45 3.49 7.06
C TYR A 70 -10.68 1.97 7.01
N TYR A 71 -9.71 1.17 7.47
CA TYR A 71 -9.79 -0.30 7.49
C TYR A 71 -11.05 -0.82 8.21
N PHE A 72 -11.49 -0.11 9.25
CA PHE A 72 -12.67 -0.49 10.03
C PHE A 72 -13.94 0.24 9.63
N THR A 73 -13.89 1.33 8.87
CA THR A 73 -15.07 2.16 8.61
C THR A 73 -15.41 2.34 7.13
N GLY A 74 -14.42 2.37 6.25
CA GLY A 74 -14.59 2.87 4.88
C GLY A 74 -15.00 4.34 4.81
N CYS A 75 -14.93 5.08 5.92
CA CYS A 75 -15.36 6.48 6.04
C CYS A 75 -14.19 7.42 5.79
N GLU A 76 -14.39 8.45 4.96
CA GLU A 76 -13.39 9.47 4.65
C GLU A 76 -13.65 10.83 5.35
N ASP A 77 -14.54 10.88 6.35
CA ASP A 77 -14.74 12.09 7.13
C ASP A 77 -13.52 12.39 8.00
N ALA A 78 -12.91 13.55 7.80
CA ALA A 78 -11.80 14.02 8.62
C ALA A 78 -12.27 14.30 10.05
N ASN A 79 -11.35 14.14 11.03
CA ASN A 79 -11.61 14.36 12.46
C ASN A 79 -12.75 13.50 13.04
N ALA A 80 -13.16 12.42 12.39
CA ALA A 80 -14.17 11.52 12.92
C ALA A 80 -13.56 10.60 14.01
N ILE A 81 -14.43 10.00 14.83
CA ILE A 81 -14.04 9.05 15.90
C ILE A 81 -14.92 7.82 15.77
N LEU A 82 -14.32 6.65 15.71
CA LEU A 82 -15.01 5.37 15.79
C LEU A 82 -14.93 4.83 17.21
N VAL A 83 -16.08 4.49 17.80
CA VAL A 83 -16.18 3.78 19.08
C VAL A 83 -16.79 2.42 18.84
N MET A 84 -16.10 1.37 19.26
CA MET A 84 -16.63 0.00 19.25
C MET A 84 -16.82 -0.50 20.68
N VAL A 85 -17.95 -1.14 20.93
CA VAL A 85 -18.36 -1.67 22.24
C VAL A 85 -18.44 -3.20 22.15
N PRO A 86 -17.35 -3.94 22.46
CA PRO A 86 -17.27 -5.39 22.28
C PRO A 86 -18.42 -6.16 22.94
N THR A 87 -18.79 -5.79 24.15
CA THR A 87 -19.86 -6.47 24.92
C THR A 87 -21.26 -6.35 24.30
N ALA A 88 -21.50 -5.27 23.54
CA ALA A 88 -22.73 -5.04 22.78
C ALA A 88 -22.63 -5.45 21.31
N ARG A 89 -21.39 -5.69 20.81
CA ARG A 89 -21.08 -5.87 19.39
C ARG A 89 -21.54 -4.69 18.52
N ASP A 90 -21.57 -3.49 19.09
CA ASP A 90 -22.03 -2.26 18.44
C ASP A 90 -20.85 -1.35 18.08
N SER A 91 -21.04 -0.57 17.02
CA SER A 91 -20.07 0.45 16.55
C SER A 91 -20.78 1.77 16.32
N TYR A 92 -20.16 2.84 16.77
CA TYR A 92 -20.68 4.22 16.71
C TYR A 92 -19.65 5.12 16.04
N LEU A 93 -20.11 6.00 15.15
CA LEU A 93 -19.26 6.99 14.49
C LEU A 93 -19.63 8.39 15.00
N PHE A 94 -18.61 9.17 15.35
CA PHE A 94 -18.75 10.57 15.73
C PHE A 94 -18.10 11.42 14.66
N VAL A 95 -18.84 12.37 14.07
CA VAL A 95 -18.40 13.15 12.89
C VAL A 95 -18.50 14.64 13.22
N PRO A 96 -17.55 15.48 12.83
CA PRO A 96 -17.66 16.93 13.00
C PRO A 96 -18.90 17.48 12.31
N GLN A 97 -19.67 18.30 13.00
CA GLN A 97 -20.80 19.00 12.39
C GLN A 97 -20.27 20.17 11.57
N LYS A 98 -20.54 20.17 10.26
CA LYS A 98 -20.17 21.25 9.35
C LYS A 98 -21.22 22.36 9.37
N SER A 99 -20.77 23.60 9.36
CA SER A 99 -21.62 24.77 9.09
C SER A 99 -22.06 24.79 7.62
N ASP A 100 -23.11 25.55 7.30
CA ASP A 100 -23.60 25.69 5.92
C ASP A 100 -22.51 26.25 4.98
N ARG A 101 -21.62 27.11 5.49
CA ARG A 101 -20.49 27.62 4.74
C ARG A 101 -19.48 26.51 4.42
N GLU A 102 -19.12 25.67 5.39
CA GLU A 102 -18.20 24.52 5.17
C GLU A 102 -18.80 23.53 4.20
N LYS A 103 -20.12 23.24 4.31
CA LYS A 103 -20.82 22.35 3.35
C LYS A 103 -20.81 22.92 1.93
N MET A 104 -20.95 24.23 1.79
CA MET A 104 -20.87 24.90 0.48
C MET A 104 -19.47 24.83 -0.13
N MET A 105 -18.42 24.89 0.71
CA MET A 105 -17.02 24.88 0.24
C MET A 105 -16.45 23.48 0.00
N GLU A 106 -16.84 22.49 0.81
CA GLU A 106 -16.19 21.18 0.87
C GLU A 106 -17.16 20.01 0.66
N GLY A 107 -18.45 20.28 0.55
CA GLY A 107 -19.51 19.27 0.56
C GLY A 107 -19.92 18.83 1.97
N GLY A 108 -21.01 18.06 2.06
CA GLY A 108 -21.48 17.45 3.30
C GLY A 108 -20.56 16.33 3.79
N ASN A 109 -20.96 15.68 4.89
CA ASN A 109 -20.29 14.52 5.46
C ASN A 109 -21.32 13.47 5.88
N SER A 110 -20.91 12.42 6.62
CA SER A 110 -21.81 11.34 7.04
C SER A 110 -22.99 11.77 7.94
N LEU A 111 -22.94 12.95 8.55
CA LEU A 111 -24.10 13.49 9.29
C LEU A 111 -25.20 14.02 8.34
N ASP A 112 -24.82 14.40 7.14
CA ASP A 112 -25.73 14.96 6.11
C ASP A 112 -26.27 13.86 5.17
N ASP A 113 -25.69 12.65 5.20
CA ASP A 113 -26.08 11.51 4.37
C ASP A 113 -27.03 10.59 5.16
N PRO A 114 -28.34 10.55 4.83
CA PRO A 114 -29.30 9.72 5.54
C PRO A 114 -29.03 8.21 5.41
N GLU A 115 -28.23 7.79 4.42
CA GLU A 115 -27.88 6.39 4.19
C GLU A 115 -26.51 6.01 4.83
N ALA A 116 -25.77 6.97 5.38
CA ALA A 116 -24.42 6.73 5.90
C ALA A 116 -24.37 5.62 6.96
N LYS A 117 -25.38 5.56 7.83
CA LYS A 117 -25.49 4.52 8.86
C LYS A 117 -25.54 3.12 8.24
N GLU A 118 -26.34 2.91 7.22
CA GLU A 118 -26.49 1.65 6.48
C GLU A 118 -25.26 1.37 5.62
N LYS A 119 -24.73 2.37 4.92
CA LYS A 119 -23.50 2.26 4.12
C LYS A 119 -22.30 1.79 4.93
N HIS A 120 -22.16 2.25 6.17
CA HIS A 120 -21.07 1.87 7.06
C HIS A 120 -21.46 0.75 8.03
N ARG A 121 -22.70 0.27 8.01
CA ARG A 121 -23.27 -0.73 8.96
C ARG A 121 -22.93 -0.39 10.40
N LEU A 122 -23.34 0.80 10.84
CA LEU A 122 -23.12 1.32 12.18
C LEU A 122 -24.42 1.30 12.99
N ARG A 123 -24.29 1.26 14.32
CA ARG A 123 -25.43 1.40 15.23
C ARG A 123 -26.03 2.79 15.18
N ALA A 124 -25.16 3.81 15.17
CA ALA A 124 -25.54 5.21 15.03
C ALA A 124 -24.35 6.08 14.60
N ILE A 125 -24.67 7.28 14.06
CA ILE A 125 -23.73 8.36 13.76
C ILE A 125 -24.17 9.58 14.57
N PHE A 126 -23.23 10.22 15.25
CA PHE A 126 -23.46 11.36 16.13
C PHE A 126 -22.52 12.53 15.80
N PRO A 127 -22.88 13.77 16.13
CA PRO A 127 -21.91 14.87 16.14
C PRO A 127 -20.75 14.59 17.12
N VAL A 128 -19.53 14.98 16.75
CA VAL A 128 -18.35 14.79 17.61
C VAL A 128 -18.47 15.51 18.95
N SER A 129 -19.26 16.58 19.04
CA SER A 129 -19.54 17.30 20.27
C SER A 129 -20.27 16.44 21.33
N TYR A 130 -20.90 15.35 20.94
CA TYR A 130 -21.56 14.40 21.84
C TYR A 130 -20.61 13.30 22.35
N PHE A 131 -19.38 13.23 21.87
CA PHE A 131 -18.43 12.15 22.17
C PHE A 131 -18.10 12.02 23.66
N ASP A 132 -17.77 13.11 24.33
CA ASP A 132 -17.38 13.09 25.75
C ASP A 132 -18.56 12.69 26.65
N GLU A 133 -19.78 13.17 26.35
CA GLU A 133 -20.99 12.75 27.07
C GLU A 133 -21.29 11.27 26.86
N PHE A 134 -21.19 10.79 25.61
CA PHE A 134 -21.38 9.39 25.29
C PHE A 134 -20.38 8.50 26.03
N LEU A 135 -19.11 8.89 26.02
CA LEU A 135 -18.04 8.13 26.67
C LEU A 135 -18.23 8.12 28.21
N SER A 136 -18.61 9.24 28.80
CA SER A 136 -18.88 9.34 30.22
C SER A 136 -20.05 8.44 30.69
N ARG A 137 -21.06 8.27 29.86
CA ARG A 137 -22.21 7.33 30.16
C ARG A 137 -21.77 5.87 30.12
N LEU A 138 -20.78 5.52 29.26
CA LEU A 138 -20.26 4.16 29.19
C LEU A 138 -19.16 3.88 30.23
N SER A 139 -18.39 4.91 30.63
CA SER A 139 -17.23 4.80 31.51
C SER A 139 -17.54 4.89 33.01
N GLY A 140 -18.81 4.99 33.40
CA GLY A 140 -19.24 5.10 34.80
C GLY A 140 -18.95 3.88 35.70
N ARG A 141 -18.15 2.89 35.19
CA ARG A 141 -17.69 1.75 35.98
C ARG A 141 -16.19 1.93 36.28
N GLN A 142 -15.83 1.82 37.58
CA GLN A 142 -14.45 1.64 38.00
C GLN A 142 -13.91 0.40 37.28
N ASP A 143 -12.64 0.48 36.81
CA ASP A 143 -11.91 -0.57 36.07
C ASP A 143 -12.24 -0.71 34.58
N GLN A 144 -12.65 0.35 33.91
CA GLN A 144 -12.90 0.26 32.48
C GLN A 144 -11.59 0.22 31.68
N VAL A 145 -11.51 -0.77 30.79
CA VAL A 145 -10.44 -0.83 29.77
C VAL A 145 -10.83 0.04 28.59
N ILE A 146 -9.92 0.90 28.16
CA ILE A 146 -10.02 1.68 26.92
C ILE A 146 -8.84 1.30 26.02
N TYR A 147 -9.13 0.79 24.84
CA TYR A 147 -8.13 0.48 23.82
C TYR A 147 -7.94 1.68 22.89
N LEU A 148 -6.68 2.11 22.76
CA LEU A 148 -6.23 3.15 21.83
C LEU A 148 -5.03 2.63 21.04
N ARG A 149 -4.71 3.23 19.92
CA ARG A 149 -3.38 3.07 19.33
C ARG A 149 -2.38 3.88 20.14
N LEU A 150 -1.37 3.22 20.68
CA LEU A 150 -0.31 3.86 21.47
C LEU A 150 0.97 4.05 20.66
N SER A 151 1.12 3.35 19.54
CA SER A 151 2.20 3.53 18.57
C SER A 151 1.96 4.76 17.68
N PRO A 152 3.00 5.33 17.06
CA PRO A 152 2.83 6.33 16.00
C PRO A 152 1.95 5.83 14.86
N GLU A 153 1.36 6.78 14.13
CA GLU A 153 0.59 6.50 12.92
C GLU A 153 1.49 5.90 11.83
N ASP A 154 0.96 5.00 11.02
CA ASP A 154 1.55 4.65 9.74
C ASP A 154 1.09 5.63 8.64
N SER A 155 1.83 5.67 7.55
CA SER A 155 1.48 6.43 6.35
C SER A 155 1.27 5.48 5.16
N VAL A 156 0.93 6.02 4.02
CA VAL A 156 0.83 5.20 2.80
C VAL A 156 2.18 4.61 2.39
N GLY A 157 3.28 5.33 2.61
CA GLY A 157 4.64 4.92 2.25
C GLY A 157 5.40 4.19 3.35
N GLU A 158 5.00 4.32 4.62
CA GLU A 158 5.85 3.96 5.75
C GLU A 158 5.13 3.14 6.80
N ALA A 159 5.78 2.06 7.25
CA ALA A 159 5.33 1.26 8.38
C ALA A 159 5.41 2.03 9.71
N ARG A 160 4.71 1.54 10.72
CA ARG A 160 4.73 2.12 12.08
C ARG A 160 6.14 2.20 12.68
N SER A 161 6.98 1.20 12.43
CA SER A 161 8.37 1.17 12.90
C SER A 161 9.22 2.27 12.26
N GLU A 162 9.03 2.53 10.97
CA GLU A 162 9.71 3.60 10.25
C GLU A 162 9.23 4.97 10.72
N THR A 163 7.92 5.15 10.84
CA THR A 163 7.33 6.37 11.41
C THR A 163 7.85 6.63 12.82
N ALA A 164 8.01 5.60 13.66
CA ALA A 164 8.61 5.73 14.98
C ALA A 164 10.08 6.20 14.93
N LEU A 165 10.87 5.69 13.97
CA LEU A 165 12.25 6.14 13.75
C LEU A 165 12.29 7.59 13.26
N PHE A 166 11.42 8.00 12.35
CA PHE A 166 11.31 9.39 11.91
C PHE A 166 10.89 10.31 13.04
N GLN A 167 9.93 9.91 13.85
CA GLN A 167 9.51 10.65 15.04
C GLN A 167 10.70 10.83 16.01
N ALA A 168 11.46 9.76 16.28
CA ALA A 168 12.64 9.82 17.13
C ALA A 168 13.74 10.73 16.57
N ARG A 169 13.90 10.80 15.24
CA ARG A 169 14.83 11.75 14.59
C ARG A 169 14.34 13.19 14.69
N ARG A 170 13.04 13.43 14.45
CA ARG A 170 12.43 14.77 14.53
C ARG A 170 12.49 15.34 15.94
N SER A 171 12.24 14.53 16.97
CA SER A 171 12.26 14.95 18.37
C SER A 171 13.64 15.30 18.90
N ARG A 172 14.73 15.00 18.15
CA ARG A 172 16.08 15.52 18.49
C ARG A 172 16.17 17.05 18.40
N ASN A 173 15.35 17.67 17.56
CA ASN A 173 15.21 19.12 17.54
C ASN A 173 14.11 19.53 18.53
N PRO A 174 14.42 20.29 19.60
CA PRO A 174 13.46 20.65 20.63
C PRO A 174 12.32 21.56 20.16
N TYR A 175 12.45 22.16 18.98
CA TYR A 175 11.40 22.99 18.37
C TYR A 175 10.42 22.17 17.52
N ASN A 176 10.64 20.87 17.33
CA ASN A 176 9.71 20.00 16.65
C ASN A 176 8.71 19.38 17.64
N ALA A 177 7.57 18.92 17.12
CA ALA A 177 6.60 18.16 17.91
C ALA A 177 7.27 16.92 18.52
N GLN A 178 7.11 16.75 19.84
CA GLN A 178 7.75 15.67 20.60
C GLN A 178 6.94 14.37 20.58
N LEU A 179 5.64 14.46 20.38
CA LEU A 179 4.72 13.31 20.36
C LEU A 179 4.08 13.17 18.98
N SER A 180 3.80 11.93 18.58
CA SER A 180 2.89 11.67 17.50
C SER A 180 1.44 12.00 17.92
N LEU A 181 0.51 12.09 16.97
CA LEU A 181 -0.87 12.40 17.27
C LEU A 181 -1.53 11.31 18.14
N ASN A 182 -1.22 10.04 17.89
CA ASN A 182 -1.71 8.94 18.73
C ASN A 182 -1.17 9.01 20.16
N GLN A 183 0.13 9.31 20.32
CA GLN A 183 0.73 9.50 21.63
C GLN A 183 0.12 10.70 22.37
N PHE A 184 -0.11 11.82 21.68
CA PHE A 184 -0.80 12.98 22.23
C PHE A 184 -2.22 12.62 22.69
N ARG A 185 -2.99 11.89 21.86
CA ARG A 185 -4.34 11.42 22.20
C ARG A 185 -4.32 10.50 23.42
N ALA A 186 -3.39 9.56 23.47
CA ALA A 186 -3.25 8.65 24.61
C ALA A 186 -2.96 9.42 25.92
N GLU A 187 -2.07 10.42 25.87
CA GLU A 187 -1.77 11.27 27.02
C GLU A 187 -3.00 12.07 27.45
N ARG A 188 -3.76 12.62 26.49
CA ARG A 188 -5.01 13.32 26.78
C ARG A 188 -6.05 12.42 27.44
N PHE A 189 -6.16 11.16 27.01
CA PHE A 189 -7.05 10.18 27.64
C PHE A 189 -6.64 9.84 29.07
N ARG A 190 -5.34 9.69 29.37
CA ARG A 190 -4.87 9.48 30.75
C ARG A 190 -5.26 10.63 31.68
N GLN A 191 -5.23 11.86 31.17
CA GLN A 191 -5.63 13.04 31.94
C GLN A 191 -7.15 13.11 32.17
N LEU A 192 -7.95 12.80 31.16
CA LEU A 192 -9.43 12.89 31.22
C LEU A 192 -10.08 11.70 31.93
N TYR A 193 -9.49 10.52 31.82
CA TYR A 193 -10.03 9.27 32.35
C TYR A 193 -8.98 8.53 33.21
N PRO A 194 -8.53 9.14 34.34
CA PRO A 194 -7.43 8.59 35.14
C PRO A 194 -7.73 7.24 35.80
N ALA A 195 -9.01 6.88 35.94
CA ALA A 195 -9.43 5.58 36.47
C ALA A 195 -9.49 4.48 35.38
N ALA A 196 -9.40 4.84 34.10
CA ALA A 196 -9.44 3.86 33.00
C ALA A 196 -8.06 3.23 32.78
N GLN A 197 -8.04 1.93 32.52
CA GLN A 197 -6.84 1.23 32.07
C GLN A 197 -6.71 1.40 30.55
N LEU A 198 -5.70 2.16 30.09
CA LEU A 198 -5.39 2.26 28.67
C LEU A 198 -4.58 1.05 28.21
N LYS A 199 -5.02 0.41 27.11
CA LYS A 199 -4.34 -0.69 26.45
C LYS A 199 -4.08 -0.37 25.00
N ASP A 200 -2.98 -0.94 24.45
CA ASP A 200 -2.64 -0.81 23.04
C ASP A 200 -3.43 -1.80 22.19
N ILE A 201 -4.21 -1.28 21.25
CA ILE A 201 -4.96 -2.09 20.27
C ILE A 201 -4.12 -2.44 19.04
N THR A 202 -3.00 -1.78 18.82
CA THR A 202 -2.19 -1.88 17.60
C THR A 202 -1.85 -3.32 17.23
N PRO A 203 -1.38 -4.20 18.16
CA PRO A 203 -1.02 -5.57 17.79
C PRO A 203 -2.20 -6.40 17.25
N LEU A 204 -3.42 -6.14 17.74
CA LEU A 204 -4.63 -6.82 17.26
C LEU A 204 -5.06 -6.33 15.87
N ILE A 205 -4.90 -5.03 15.60
CA ILE A 205 -5.14 -4.45 14.27
C ILE A 205 -4.12 -5.02 13.27
N ASP A 206 -2.85 -5.02 13.62
CA ASP A 206 -1.77 -5.48 12.76
C ASP A 206 -1.96 -6.96 12.38
N ALA A 207 -2.38 -7.79 13.33
CA ALA A 207 -2.69 -9.20 13.08
C ALA A 207 -3.82 -9.38 12.03
N LEU A 208 -4.83 -8.49 12.00
CA LEU A 208 -5.90 -8.52 11.02
C LEU A 208 -5.43 -8.02 9.64
N ARG A 209 -4.59 -6.97 9.59
CA ARG A 209 -4.09 -6.37 8.35
C ARG A 209 -3.06 -7.25 7.62
N MET A 210 -2.26 -8.02 8.37
CA MET A 210 -1.22 -8.88 7.75
C MET A 210 -1.78 -9.90 6.76
N VAL A 211 -2.94 -10.49 7.05
CA VAL A 211 -3.57 -11.50 6.18
C VAL A 211 -4.72 -10.88 5.43
N LYS A 212 -4.57 -10.78 4.11
CA LYS A 212 -5.53 -10.09 3.22
C LYS A 212 -6.80 -10.91 3.03
N THR A 213 -7.94 -10.22 3.05
CA THR A 213 -9.25 -10.80 2.79
C THR A 213 -9.46 -11.04 1.29
N PRO A 214 -10.47 -11.82 0.87
CA PRO A 214 -10.76 -12.00 -0.55
C PRO A 214 -11.03 -10.69 -1.31
N GLU A 215 -11.68 -9.70 -0.67
CA GLU A 215 -11.92 -8.39 -1.27
C GLU A 215 -10.62 -7.60 -1.43
N GLU A 216 -9.74 -7.60 -0.41
CA GLU A 216 -8.40 -7.00 -0.51
C GLU A 216 -7.55 -7.65 -1.60
N ILE A 217 -7.57 -8.97 -1.69
CA ILE A 217 -6.85 -9.71 -2.74
C ILE A 217 -7.36 -9.32 -4.14
N ALA A 218 -8.67 -9.14 -4.31
CA ALA A 218 -9.24 -8.70 -5.59
C ALA A 218 -8.76 -7.29 -5.97
N ILE A 219 -8.72 -6.34 -5.01
CA ILE A 219 -8.20 -5.00 -5.21
C ILE A 219 -6.71 -5.05 -5.55
N LEU A 220 -5.90 -5.82 -4.81
CA LEU A 220 -4.46 -5.96 -5.03
C LEU A 220 -4.14 -6.55 -6.40
N ARG A 221 -4.90 -7.54 -6.87
CA ARG A 221 -4.77 -8.07 -8.23
C ARG A 221 -5.08 -7.01 -9.29
N GLN A 222 -6.09 -6.16 -9.07
CA GLN A 222 -6.39 -5.05 -9.97
C GLN A 222 -5.26 -4.01 -9.92
N ASN A 223 -4.80 -3.62 -8.74
CA ASN A 223 -3.71 -2.66 -8.56
C ASN A 223 -2.41 -3.16 -9.21
N GLY A 224 -2.08 -4.45 -9.05
CA GLY A 224 -0.92 -5.06 -9.69
C GLY A 224 -0.95 -4.96 -11.21
N ARG A 225 -2.11 -5.19 -11.84
CA ARG A 225 -2.27 -5.01 -13.30
C ARG A 225 -2.10 -3.56 -13.73
N VAL A 226 -2.71 -2.62 -13.00
CA VAL A 226 -2.64 -1.19 -13.31
C VAL A 226 -1.21 -0.66 -13.13
N SER A 227 -0.56 -1.01 -12.01
CA SER A 227 0.83 -0.61 -11.73
C SER A 227 1.80 -1.21 -12.74
N ALA A 228 1.62 -2.46 -13.14
CA ALA A 228 2.42 -3.08 -14.20
C ALA A 228 2.25 -2.36 -15.55
N GLU A 229 1.03 -1.95 -15.91
CA GLU A 229 0.78 -1.14 -17.11
C GLU A 229 1.47 0.23 -17.03
N ALA A 230 1.43 0.86 -15.86
CA ALA A 230 2.10 2.15 -15.61
C ALA A 230 3.62 2.07 -15.85
N VAL A 231 4.28 1.06 -15.28
CA VAL A 231 5.72 0.82 -15.49
C VAL A 231 6.01 0.52 -16.97
N ARG A 232 5.19 -0.29 -17.65
CA ARG A 232 5.32 -0.54 -19.09
C ARG A 232 5.21 0.74 -19.92
N LYS A 233 4.31 1.65 -19.55
CA LYS A 233 4.15 2.96 -20.21
C LYS A 233 5.42 3.80 -20.05
N ALA A 234 6.00 3.85 -18.86
CA ALA A 234 7.27 4.52 -18.60
C ALA A 234 8.43 3.90 -19.42
N MET A 235 8.52 2.57 -19.49
CA MET A 235 9.49 1.89 -20.34
C MET A 235 9.38 2.33 -21.82
N LEU A 236 8.16 2.44 -22.35
CA LEU A 236 7.91 2.89 -23.72
C LEU A 236 8.18 4.40 -23.94
N ALA A 237 8.13 5.21 -22.90
CA ALA A 237 8.47 6.64 -22.94
C ALA A 237 9.98 6.88 -22.83
N THR A 238 10.78 5.89 -22.43
CA THR A 238 12.22 6.01 -22.21
C THR A 238 12.97 6.25 -23.51
N ARG A 239 13.82 7.30 -23.55
CA ARG A 239 14.75 7.59 -24.65
C ARG A 239 15.94 8.41 -24.14
N PRO A 240 17.11 8.37 -24.81
CA PRO A 240 18.17 9.31 -24.52
C PRO A 240 17.69 10.76 -24.70
N GLY A 241 18.08 11.66 -23.78
CA GLY A 241 17.67 13.06 -23.78
C GLY A 241 16.33 13.36 -23.09
N ALA A 242 15.51 12.35 -22.74
CA ALA A 242 14.37 12.55 -21.87
C ALA A 242 14.80 12.70 -20.42
N PHE A 243 14.00 13.38 -19.62
CA PHE A 243 14.19 13.51 -18.18
C PHE A 243 13.48 12.40 -17.40
N GLU A 244 13.99 12.06 -16.22
CA GLU A 244 13.41 11.05 -15.32
C GLU A 244 11.92 11.36 -15.00
N TYR A 245 11.55 12.62 -14.76
CA TYR A 245 10.16 13.03 -14.51
C TYR A 245 9.21 12.81 -15.70
N GLU A 246 9.71 12.66 -16.94
CA GLU A 246 8.83 12.32 -18.07
C GLU A 246 8.31 10.88 -17.95
N LEU A 247 9.13 9.98 -17.38
CA LEU A 247 8.69 8.60 -17.07
C LEU A 247 7.67 8.58 -15.94
N GLU A 248 7.88 9.40 -14.90
CA GLU A 248 6.91 9.60 -13.82
C GLU A 248 5.57 10.06 -14.36
N ALA A 249 5.56 11.11 -15.17
CA ALA A 249 4.34 11.64 -15.77
C ALA A 249 3.58 10.58 -16.60
N ALA A 250 4.33 9.77 -17.39
CA ALA A 250 3.75 8.71 -18.20
C ALA A 250 3.11 7.60 -17.36
N ALA A 251 3.72 7.26 -16.21
CA ALA A 251 3.21 6.24 -15.31
C ALA A 251 2.02 6.73 -14.47
N VAL A 252 2.09 7.95 -13.93
CA VAL A 252 1.01 8.55 -13.12
C VAL A 252 -0.26 8.73 -13.94
N GLU A 253 -0.15 9.09 -15.23
CA GLU A 253 -1.33 9.12 -16.13
C GLU A 253 -2.11 7.80 -16.11
N VAL A 254 -1.40 6.67 -16.16
CA VAL A 254 -2.03 5.34 -16.15
C VAL A 254 -2.75 5.09 -14.83
N LEU A 255 -2.11 5.40 -13.69
CA LEU A 255 -2.72 5.23 -12.38
C LEU A 255 -4.04 6.01 -12.27
N LEU A 256 -4.01 7.30 -12.57
CA LEU A 256 -5.17 8.19 -12.42
C LEU A 256 -6.30 7.80 -13.37
N ARG A 257 -6.02 7.40 -14.62
CA ARG A 257 -7.03 6.91 -15.58
C ARG A 257 -7.71 5.61 -15.12
N ASN A 258 -7.05 4.82 -14.29
CA ASN A 258 -7.59 3.57 -13.76
C ASN A 258 -8.14 3.67 -12.33
N GLY A 259 -8.34 4.89 -11.83
CA GLY A 259 -9.01 5.15 -10.55
C GLY A 259 -8.11 5.00 -9.32
N CYS A 260 -6.78 4.87 -9.48
CA CYS A 260 -5.86 4.98 -8.36
C CYS A 260 -5.86 6.42 -7.82
N ARG A 261 -5.64 6.58 -6.52
CA ARG A 261 -5.50 7.90 -5.87
C ARG A 261 -4.23 8.62 -6.32
N GLY A 262 -3.25 7.88 -6.81
CA GLY A 262 -1.94 8.32 -7.26
C GLY A 262 -0.88 7.25 -6.96
N PRO A 263 0.41 7.63 -7.00
CA PRO A 263 1.48 6.78 -6.51
C PRO A 263 1.32 6.45 -5.02
N ALA A 264 1.67 5.22 -4.63
CA ALA A 264 1.62 4.77 -3.24
C ALA A 264 2.74 5.38 -2.37
N TYR A 265 3.80 5.82 -3.00
CA TYR A 265 4.97 6.48 -2.40
C TYR A 265 5.58 7.43 -3.42
N PRO A 266 6.50 8.34 -3.01
CA PRO A 266 7.22 9.17 -3.96
C PRO A 266 7.92 8.30 -5.01
N PRO A 267 7.62 8.45 -6.31
CA PRO A 267 8.22 7.62 -7.34
C PRO A 267 9.75 7.71 -7.32
N ILE A 268 10.44 6.57 -7.40
CA ILE A 268 11.89 6.49 -7.47
C ILE A 268 12.27 6.21 -8.92
N ILE A 269 12.83 7.20 -9.63
CA ILE A 269 13.23 7.04 -11.03
C ILE A 269 14.64 7.56 -11.19
N GLY A 270 15.62 6.67 -11.04
CA GLY A 270 17.04 7.02 -11.12
C GLY A 270 17.69 6.51 -12.41
N SER A 271 18.43 7.37 -13.11
CA SER A 271 19.21 7.01 -14.28
C SER A 271 20.72 7.16 -14.05
N GLY A 272 21.54 6.29 -14.66
CA GLY A 272 22.98 6.31 -14.50
C GLY A 272 23.39 6.26 -13.02
N PRO A 273 24.15 7.25 -12.48
CA PRO A 273 24.58 7.25 -11.08
C PRO A 273 23.43 7.23 -10.07
N ASN A 274 22.26 7.77 -10.43
CA ASN A 274 21.10 7.82 -9.53
C ASN A 274 20.49 6.43 -9.29
N THR A 275 20.77 5.44 -10.14
CA THR A 275 20.36 4.04 -9.92
C THR A 275 20.95 3.44 -8.64
N CYS A 276 22.02 4.05 -8.10
CA CYS A 276 22.69 3.60 -6.87
C CYS A 276 22.17 4.28 -5.60
N ILE A 277 21.17 5.18 -5.72
CA ILE A 277 20.52 5.85 -4.57
C ILE A 277 19.19 5.19 -4.35
N LEU A 278 19.06 4.42 -3.26
CA LEU A 278 17.92 3.53 -3.02
C LEU A 278 16.56 4.27 -3.01
N HIS A 279 16.48 5.45 -2.37
CA HIS A 279 15.28 6.30 -2.33
C HIS A 279 15.58 7.61 -3.04
N TYR A 280 15.78 7.56 -4.37
CA TYR A 280 16.02 8.73 -5.20
C TYR A 280 14.69 9.30 -5.71
N GLU A 281 14.25 10.41 -5.13
CA GLU A 281 12.93 11.01 -5.39
C GLU A 281 12.98 12.29 -6.23
N LYS A 282 14.17 12.79 -6.59
CA LYS A 282 14.29 14.06 -7.33
C LYS A 282 13.81 13.96 -8.77
N ASN A 283 14.01 12.83 -9.42
CA ASN A 283 13.56 12.50 -10.78
C ASN A 283 13.84 13.60 -11.82
N ASN A 284 14.96 14.32 -11.69
CA ASN A 284 15.20 15.53 -12.46
C ASN A 284 16.46 15.47 -13.37
N ARG A 285 17.06 14.27 -13.51
CA ARG A 285 18.21 14.08 -14.37
C ARG A 285 17.80 13.74 -15.80
N MET A 286 18.54 14.25 -16.79
CA MET A 286 18.39 13.87 -18.18
C MET A 286 19.09 12.51 -18.41
N MET A 287 18.37 11.53 -18.92
CA MET A 287 18.85 10.19 -19.21
C MET A 287 19.80 10.17 -20.42
N GLN A 288 20.91 9.43 -20.33
CA GLN A 288 21.93 9.38 -21.37
C GLN A 288 21.97 8.01 -22.04
N ALA A 289 22.45 7.99 -23.30
CA ALA A 289 22.67 6.74 -24.03
C ALA A 289 23.69 5.85 -23.32
N GLY A 290 23.45 4.55 -23.29
CA GLY A 290 24.33 3.56 -22.65
C GLY A 290 24.09 3.36 -21.16
N GLU A 291 23.31 4.23 -20.50
CA GLU A 291 22.94 4.10 -19.09
C GLU A 291 21.75 3.14 -18.87
N LEU A 292 21.60 2.72 -17.62
CA LEU A 292 20.37 2.11 -17.14
C LEU A 292 19.49 3.18 -16.49
N VAL A 293 18.18 2.92 -16.48
CA VAL A 293 17.21 3.57 -15.60
C VAL A 293 16.57 2.50 -14.71
N LEU A 294 16.51 2.78 -13.43
CA LEU A 294 15.81 2.02 -12.41
C LEU A 294 14.55 2.81 -12.03
N MET A 295 13.41 2.17 -12.14
CA MET A 295 12.13 2.74 -11.68
C MET A 295 11.50 1.83 -10.66
N ASP A 296 11.20 2.41 -9.50
CA ASP A 296 10.49 1.81 -8.40
C ASP A 296 9.19 2.61 -8.20
N PHE A 297 8.05 1.91 -8.36
CA PHE A 297 6.77 2.58 -8.55
C PHE A 297 5.58 1.65 -8.28
N GLY A 298 4.55 2.18 -7.67
CA GLY A 298 3.29 1.46 -7.50
C GLY A 298 2.12 2.40 -7.24
N GLY A 299 0.89 1.92 -7.43
CA GLY A 299 -0.33 2.69 -7.25
C GLY A 299 -0.96 2.50 -5.86
N ASP A 300 -1.73 3.50 -5.42
CA ASP A 300 -2.69 3.41 -4.30
C ASP A 300 -4.10 3.26 -4.88
N LEU A 301 -4.64 2.05 -4.84
CA LEU A 301 -5.98 1.73 -5.28
C LEU A 301 -6.85 1.29 -4.11
N ASN A 302 -7.90 2.05 -3.79
CA ASN A 302 -8.81 1.76 -2.67
C ASN A 302 -8.07 1.49 -1.35
N TYR A 303 -7.06 2.33 -1.03
CA TYR A 303 -6.23 2.21 0.17
C TYR A 303 -5.30 1.00 0.23
N LEU A 304 -5.14 0.26 -0.86
CA LEU A 304 -4.14 -0.80 -0.98
C LEU A 304 -3.05 -0.38 -1.97
N THR A 305 -1.82 -0.54 -1.55
CA THR A 305 -0.63 -0.15 -2.29
C THR A 305 -0.12 -1.28 -3.18
N MET A 306 0.78 -0.95 -4.08
CA MET A 306 1.55 -1.90 -4.89
C MET A 306 3.00 -1.44 -4.93
N ASP A 307 3.92 -2.38 -5.16
CA ASP A 307 5.35 -2.14 -5.21
C ASP A 307 6.00 -2.92 -6.35
N ILE A 308 6.70 -2.22 -7.26
CA ILE A 308 7.34 -2.83 -8.43
C ILE A 308 8.60 -2.08 -8.77
N THR A 309 9.73 -2.74 -8.78
CA THR A 309 10.93 -2.18 -9.39
C THR A 309 11.30 -2.91 -10.69
N ARG A 310 11.65 -2.16 -11.72
CA ARG A 310 12.31 -2.65 -12.93
C ARG A 310 13.50 -1.77 -13.27
N THR A 311 14.53 -2.43 -13.81
CA THR A 311 15.71 -1.76 -14.36
C THR A 311 15.85 -2.10 -15.84
N TRP A 312 16.04 -1.09 -16.69
CA TRP A 312 16.15 -1.30 -18.14
C TRP A 312 17.13 -0.32 -18.81
N PRO A 313 17.67 -0.64 -20.02
CA PRO A 313 18.61 0.24 -20.71
C PRO A 313 17.91 1.42 -21.38
N VAL A 314 18.43 2.63 -21.16
CA VAL A 314 17.92 3.87 -21.78
C VAL A 314 17.96 3.76 -23.31
N SER A 315 19.03 3.18 -23.89
CA SER A 315 19.20 2.99 -25.34
C SER A 315 18.40 1.82 -25.91
N GLY A 316 17.71 1.02 -25.10
CA GLY A 316 16.90 -0.11 -25.54
C GLY A 316 17.63 -1.45 -25.64
N LYS A 317 18.93 -1.49 -25.42
CA LYS A 317 19.77 -2.69 -25.40
C LYS A 317 20.72 -2.65 -24.21
N PHE A 318 20.80 -3.74 -23.46
CA PHE A 318 21.79 -3.92 -22.40
C PHE A 318 23.18 -4.17 -22.98
N THR A 319 24.23 -3.63 -22.36
CA THR A 319 25.61 -4.06 -22.59
C THR A 319 25.85 -5.45 -21.98
N GLU A 320 26.92 -6.13 -22.37
CA GLU A 320 27.23 -7.46 -21.81
C GLU A 320 27.55 -7.40 -20.31
N GLU A 321 28.14 -6.32 -19.78
CA GLU A 321 28.37 -6.11 -18.37
C GLU A 321 27.03 -5.94 -17.64
N GLN A 322 26.13 -5.11 -18.16
CA GLN A 322 24.79 -4.91 -17.59
C GLN A 322 23.99 -6.21 -17.57
N LYS A 323 24.02 -7.00 -18.65
CA LYS A 323 23.36 -8.32 -18.71
C LYS A 323 23.88 -9.29 -17.64
N LYS A 324 25.20 -9.32 -17.43
CA LYS A 324 25.82 -10.19 -16.42
C LYS A 324 25.27 -9.88 -15.01
N ILE A 325 25.24 -8.61 -14.63
CA ILE A 325 24.76 -8.17 -13.33
C ILE A 325 23.24 -8.35 -13.22
N TYR A 326 22.50 -7.98 -14.29
CA TYR A 326 21.06 -8.12 -14.35
C TYR A 326 20.61 -9.58 -14.14
N ARG A 327 21.25 -10.53 -14.84
CA ARG A 327 20.96 -11.97 -14.69
C ARG A 327 21.21 -12.44 -13.25
N ALA A 328 22.26 -11.96 -12.58
CA ALA A 328 22.51 -12.33 -11.19
C ALA A 328 21.35 -11.88 -10.25
N VAL A 329 20.89 -10.63 -10.39
CA VAL A 329 19.75 -10.13 -9.61
C VAL A 329 18.47 -10.90 -9.94
N LEU A 330 18.21 -11.15 -11.23
CA LEU A 330 17.04 -11.90 -11.68
C LEU A 330 17.00 -13.34 -11.12
N GLU A 331 18.13 -14.02 -11.09
CA GLU A 331 18.23 -15.37 -10.53
C GLU A 331 17.96 -15.39 -9.03
N VAL A 332 18.42 -14.37 -8.30
CA VAL A 332 18.09 -14.22 -6.87
C VAL A 332 16.59 -13.98 -6.68
N GLN A 333 15.99 -13.10 -7.47
CA GLN A 333 14.57 -12.79 -7.40
C GLN A 333 13.71 -14.03 -7.70
N LYS A 334 14.07 -14.82 -8.70
CA LYS A 334 13.42 -16.11 -9.01
C LYS A 334 13.54 -17.10 -7.86
N ALA A 335 14.73 -17.21 -7.25
CA ALA A 335 14.95 -18.10 -6.11
C ALA A 335 14.13 -17.67 -4.87
N CYS A 336 13.95 -16.35 -4.63
CA CYS A 336 13.05 -15.86 -3.59
C CYS A 336 11.61 -16.29 -3.84
N ILE A 337 11.10 -16.11 -5.07
CA ILE A 337 9.73 -16.50 -5.45
C ILE A 337 9.54 -18.02 -5.27
N GLU A 338 10.51 -18.86 -5.65
CA GLU A 338 10.47 -20.31 -5.44
C GLU A 338 10.40 -20.70 -3.96
N ALA A 339 11.03 -19.92 -3.08
CA ALA A 339 11.07 -20.19 -1.64
C ALA A 339 9.78 -19.78 -0.92
N PHE A 340 9.02 -18.80 -1.45
CA PHE A 340 7.89 -18.21 -0.77
C PHE A 340 6.66 -19.12 -0.76
N ARG A 341 6.30 -19.60 0.44
CA ARG A 341 5.12 -20.43 0.72
C ARG A 341 4.74 -20.32 2.19
N PRO A 342 3.54 -20.75 2.61
CA PRO A 342 3.17 -20.77 4.02
C PRO A 342 4.15 -21.58 4.87
N GLY A 343 4.40 -21.11 6.07
CA GLY A 343 5.26 -21.78 7.08
C GLY A 343 6.74 -21.44 7.00
N VAL A 344 7.20 -20.69 5.99
CA VAL A 344 8.62 -20.26 5.91
C VAL A 344 8.81 -18.91 6.60
N SER A 345 9.97 -18.74 7.23
CA SER A 345 10.45 -17.47 7.79
C SER A 345 11.39 -16.75 6.83
N GLY A 346 11.69 -15.48 7.09
CA GLY A 346 12.69 -14.75 6.33
C GLY A 346 14.07 -15.43 6.35
N ARG A 347 14.43 -16.10 7.45
CA ARG A 347 15.67 -16.87 7.56
C ARG A 347 15.67 -18.06 6.61
N ASP A 348 14.57 -18.82 6.55
CA ASP A 348 14.46 -19.98 5.65
C ASP A 348 14.63 -19.58 4.20
N VAL A 349 14.04 -18.42 3.82
CA VAL A 349 14.19 -17.85 2.48
C VAL A 349 15.64 -17.48 2.21
N GLN A 350 16.32 -16.79 3.15
CA GLN A 350 17.72 -16.41 3.00
C GLN A 350 18.63 -17.63 2.81
N GLU A 351 18.44 -18.67 3.62
CA GLU A 351 19.21 -19.92 3.52
C GLU A 351 18.97 -20.63 2.19
N TYR A 352 17.72 -20.67 1.73
CA TYR A 352 17.38 -21.25 0.42
C TYR A 352 18.07 -20.50 -0.72
N VAL A 353 17.94 -19.15 -0.74
CA VAL A 353 18.56 -18.30 -1.76
C VAL A 353 20.08 -18.45 -1.76
N ALA A 354 20.73 -18.40 -0.59
CA ALA A 354 22.19 -18.55 -0.49
C ALA A 354 22.67 -19.87 -1.09
N ARG A 355 21.97 -20.97 -0.80
CA ARG A 355 22.29 -22.30 -1.37
C ARG A 355 22.13 -22.29 -2.90
N ARG A 356 20.99 -21.79 -3.42
CA ARG A 356 20.74 -21.72 -4.88
C ARG A 356 21.74 -20.87 -5.62
N MET A 357 22.17 -19.74 -5.03
CA MET A 357 23.17 -18.87 -5.63
C MET A 357 24.54 -19.52 -5.66
N LYS A 358 24.93 -20.24 -4.59
CA LYS A 358 26.17 -21.00 -4.56
C LYS A 358 26.21 -22.10 -5.64
N GLU A 359 25.10 -22.81 -5.84
CA GLU A 359 24.97 -23.82 -6.90
C GLU A 359 25.18 -23.23 -8.31
N LYS A 360 24.76 -21.98 -8.52
CA LYS A 360 24.91 -21.24 -9.78
C LYS A 360 26.22 -20.46 -9.92
N GLY A 361 27.09 -20.52 -8.90
CA GLY A 361 28.36 -19.74 -8.90
C GLY A 361 28.16 -18.23 -8.80
N ILE A 362 27.01 -17.78 -8.27
CA ILE A 362 26.70 -16.38 -8.04
C ILE A 362 27.03 -16.03 -6.60
N ASP A 363 27.84 -15.01 -6.37
CA ASP A 363 28.15 -14.53 -5.02
C ASP A 363 27.03 -13.61 -4.51
N PRO A 364 26.28 -14.02 -3.46
CA PRO A 364 25.20 -13.22 -2.90
C PRO A 364 25.69 -12.06 -2.01
N LEU A 365 27.00 -11.97 -1.67
CA LEU A 365 27.54 -10.99 -0.71
C LEU A 365 27.43 -9.51 -1.18
N GLY A 366 27.19 -9.29 -2.46
CA GLY A 366 26.92 -7.95 -3.01
C GLY A 366 25.46 -7.48 -2.90
N LEU A 367 24.54 -8.38 -2.56
CA LEU A 367 23.12 -8.04 -2.47
C LEU A 367 22.86 -7.10 -1.28
N ARG A 368 22.44 -5.89 -1.57
CA ARG A 368 21.98 -4.91 -0.58
C ARG A 368 20.45 -4.84 -0.65
N GLY A 369 19.84 -4.62 0.49
CA GLY A 369 18.40 -4.65 0.68
C GLY A 369 17.93 -5.95 1.33
N GLY A 370 16.80 -5.91 2.00
CA GLY A 370 16.12 -7.07 2.57
C GLY A 370 15.56 -7.99 1.48
N LEU A 371 15.12 -9.20 1.87
CA LEU A 371 14.38 -10.06 0.94
C LEU A 371 12.99 -9.50 0.63
N GLY A 372 12.59 -8.38 1.24
CA GLY A 372 11.34 -7.67 1.05
C GLY A 372 10.57 -7.44 2.36
N HIS A 373 9.40 -6.87 2.23
CA HIS A 373 8.51 -6.47 3.32
C HIS A 373 7.05 -6.82 2.97
N LEU A 374 6.15 -6.76 3.96
CA LEU A 374 4.71 -6.88 3.69
C LEU A 374 4.21 -5.63 2.96
N VAL A 375 3.26 -5.85 2.05
CA VAL A 375 2.57 -4.80 1.28
C VAL A 375 1.08 -4.83 1.60
N GLY A 376 0.45 -3.69 1.76
CA GLY A 376 -0.98 -3.58 2.08
C GLY A 376 -1.49 -2.15 2.04
N MET A 377 -2.03 -1.64 3.15
CA MET A 377 -2.48 -0.25 3.23
C MET A 377 -1.31 0.75 3.28
N SER A 378 -0.16 0.30 3.72
CA SER A 378 1.13 0.97 3.54
C SER A 378 1.98 0.17 2.57
N VAL A 379 2.89 0.81 1.83
CA VAL A 379 3.82 0.08 0.95
C VAL A 379 4.75 -0.79 1.79
N HIS A 380 5.32 -0.25 2.85
CA HIS A 380 5.89 -1.02 3.95
C HIS A 380 4.77 -1.27 4.98
N ASP A 381 4.04 -2.38 4.85
CA ASP A 381 2.87 -2.63 5.71
C ASP A 381 3.27 -3.20 7.09
N VAL A 382 2.30 -3.29 7.96
CA VAL A 382 2.46 -3.79 9.33
C VAL A 382 2.99 -5.22 9.33
N GLN A 383 3.97 -5.51 10.20
CA GLN A 383 4.58 -6.83 10.33
C GLN A 383 5.05 -7.10 11.77
N THR A 384 5.16 -8.37 12.11
CA THR A 384 5.76 -8.81 13.39
C THR A 384 7.26 -9.04 13.24
N PRO A 385 8.06 -8.87 14.31
CA PRO A 385 9.51 -9.13 14.24
C PRO A 385 9.88 -10.55 13.79
N GLU A 386 9.09 -11.54 14.17
CA GLU A 386 9.24 -12.94 13.78
C GLU A 386 8.16 -13.29 12.73
N LEU A 387 8.35 -12.77 11.52
CA LEU A 387 7.41 -13.02 10.43
C LEU A 387 7.57 -14.46 9.91
N VAL A 388 6.50 -15.24 10.05
CA VAL A 388 6.31 -16.53 9.37
C VAL A 388 5.20 -16.34 8.34
N LEU A 389 5.48 -16.66 7.08
CA LEU A 389 4.54 -16.46 5.98
C LEU A 389 3.27 -17.30 6.15
N LYS A 390 2.12 -16.72 5.87
CA LYS A 390 0.81 -17.39 5.87
C LYS A 390 0.10 -17.12 4.55
N GLU A 391 -0.78 -18.02 4.16
CA GLU A 391 -1.70 -17.80 3.04
C GLU A 391 -2.47 -16.49 3.24
N GLY A 392 -2.60 -15.70 2.18
CA GLY A 392 -3.23 -14.38 2.18
C GLY A 392 -2.29 -13.22 2.54
N MET A 393 -1.04 -13.47 2.93
CA MET A 393 -0.05 -12.40 3.06
C MET A 393 0.43 -11.92 1.69
N VAL A 394 0.76 -10.62 1.59
CA VAL A 394 1.28 -10.00 0.36
C VAL A 394 2.62 -9.36 0.67
N MET A 395 3.62 -9.64 -0.16
CA MET A 395 5.00 -9.24 0.05
C MET A 395 5.63 -8.66 -1.21
N ALA A 396 6.46 -7.64 -1.06
CA ALA A 396 7.46 -7.24 -2.04
C ALA A 396 8.69 -8.16 -1.96
N ILE A 397 9.33 -8.43 -3.10
CA ILE A 397 10.57 -9.19 -3.24
C ILE A 397 11.51 -8.40 -4.11
N GLU A 398 12.52 -7.74 -3.52
CA GLU A 398 13.27 -6.64 -4.12
C GLU A 398 14.81 -6.79 -4.10
N PRO A 399 15.42 -7.90 -4.52
CA PRO A 399 16.88 -8.00 -4.54
C PRO A 399 17.49 -6.95 -5.48
N GLY A 400 18.65 -6.39 -5.07
CA GLY A 400 19.38 -5.42 -5.85
C GLY A 400 20.89 -5.52 -5.69
N LEU A 401 21.63 -5.11 -6.73
CA LEU A 401 23.09 -4.94 -6.74
C LEU A 401 23.42 -3.51 -7.18
N TYR A 402 24.31 -2.87 -6.45
CA TYR A 402 24.62 -1.46 -6.63
C TYR A 402 26.15 -1.26 -6.65
N TYR A 403 26.65 -0.68 -7.74
CA TYR A 403 28.06 -0.39 -8.01
C TYR A 403 28.24 1.12 -8.27
N PRO A 404 28.34 1.96 -7.21
CA PRO A 404 28.46 3.42 -7.38
C PRO A 404 29.65 3.85 -8.25
N GLU A 405 30.75 3.10 -8.17
CA GLU A 405 31.97 3.34 -8.98
C GLU A 405 31.77 3.11 -10.48
N LYS A 406 30.67 2.41 -10.86
CA LYS A 406 30.29 2.15 -12.24
C LYS A 406 29.04 2.93 -12.66
N ASN A 407 28.44 3.72 -11.77
CA ASN A 407 27.14 4.37 -11.97
C ASN A 407 26.06 3.36 -12.37
N LEU A 408 26.05 2.19 -11.73
CA LEU A 408 25.22 1.07 -12.12
C LEU A 408 24.55 0.43 -10.89
N GLY A 409 23.23 0.61 -10.79
CA GLY A 409 22.36 -0.06 -9.85
C GLY A 409 21.29 -0.86 -10.58
N ILE A 410 20.99 -2.06 -10.10
CA ILE A 410 19.93 -2.93 -10.63
C ILE A 410 19.12 -3.45 -9.45
N ARG A 411 17.83 -3.22 -9.48
CA ARG A 411 16.82 -3.84 -8.61
C ARG A 411 15.72 -4.44 -9.49
N ILE A 412 15.26 -5.63 -9.13
CA ILE A 412 14.13 -6.31 -9.78
C ILE A 412 13.19 -6.73 -8.69
N GLU A 413 12.00 -6.19 -8.72
CA GLU A 413 11.00 -6.39 -7.68
C GLU A 413 9.66 -6.81 -8.23
N ASP A 414 9.02 -7.72 -7.54
CA ASP A 414 7.61 -8.07 -7.74
C ASP A 414 6.88 -8.12 -6.39
N THR A 415 5.65 -7.65 -6.37
CA THR A 415 4.71 -7.93 -5.28
C THR A 415 4.06 -9.29 -5.51
N VAL A 416 4.08 -10.15 -4.48
CA VAL A 416 3.54 -11.50 -4.52
C VAL A 416 2.49 -11.73 -3.43
N LEU A 417 1.45 -12.49 -3.75
CA LEU A 417 0.47 -13.01 -2.81
C LEU A 417 0.87 -14.43 -2.41
N ILE A 418 0.97 -14.70 -1.11
CA ILE A 418 1.21 -16.05 -0.59
C ILE A 418 -0.08 -16.87 -0.76
N THR A 419 0.01 -17.95 -1.52
CA THR A 419 -1.08 -18.90 -1.77
C THR A 419 -0.92 -20.15 -0.89
N LYS A 420 -1.86 -21.07 -0.98
CA LYS A 420 -1.82 -22.32 -0.21
C LYS A 420 -0.51 -23.10 -0.37
N ASP A 421 0.07 -23.16 -1.58
CA ASP A 421 1.20 -24.04 -1.92
C ASP A 421 2.43 -23.28 -2.44
N GLY A 422 2.40 -21.94 -2.47
CA GLY A 422 3.47 -21.09 -3.02
C GLY A 422 3.11 -19.62 -3.01
N CYS A 423 3.36 -18.92 -4.11
CA CYS A 423 2.93 -17.53 -4.28
C CYS A 423 2.48 -17.20 -5.71
N GLU A 424 1.61 -16.20 -5.84
CA GLU A 424 1.14 -15.61 -7.09
C GLU A 424 1.83 -14.26 -7.28
N VAL A 425 2.47 -14.02 -8.44
CA VAL A 425 3.08 -12.74 -8.76
C VAL A 425 2.00 -11.78 -9.26
N LEU A 426 1.63 -10.80 -8.45
CA LEU A 426 0.57 -9.83 -8.77
C LEU A 426 1.00 -8.82 -9.86
N THR A 427 2.30 -8.62 -10.03
CA THR A 427 2.92 -7.65 -10.93
C THR A 427 3.52 -8.29 -12.20
N ALA A 428 3.12 -9.53 -12.53
CA ALA A 428 3.64 -10.29 -13.66
C ALA A 428 3.43 -9.62 -15.05
N GLY A 429 2.56 -8.58 -15.14
CA GLY A 429 2.28 -7.85 -16.39
C GLY A 429 3.43 -7.00 -16.92
N VAL A 430 4.51 -6.77 -16.16
CA VAL A 430 5.69 -6.03 -16.60
C VAL A 430 6.87 -6.99 -16.83
N PRO A 431 7.53 -6.94 -18.00
CA PRO A 431 8.60 -7.88 -18.32
C PRO A 431 9.81 -7.73 -17.37
N LYS A 432 10.46 -8.86 -17.10
CA LYS A 432 11.72 -8.92 -16.32
C LYS A 432 12.81 -9.77 -16.98
N GLU A 433 12.51 -10.54 -18.02
CA GLU A 433 13.53 -11.20 -18.81
C GLU A 433 14.19 -10.19 -19.76
N ILE A 434 15.51 -10.30 -19.96
CA ILE A 434 16.29 -9.36 -20.78
C ILE A 434 15.70 -9.26 -22.20
N GLU A 435 15.40 -10.39 -22.80
CA GLU A 435 14.88 -10.49 -24.17
C GLU A 435 13.51 -9.83 -24.30
N GLU A 436 12.64 -9.99 -23.30
CA GLU A 436 11.30 -9.38 -23.26
C GLU A 436 11.38 -7.85 -23.08
N ILE A 437 12.29 -7.38 -22.22
CA ILE A 437 12.55 -5.94 -22.00
C ILE A 437 13.05 -5.31 -23.30
N GLU A 438 14.08 -5.90 -23.94
CA GLU A 438 14.63 -5.40 -25.21
C GLU A 438 13.57 -5.42 -26.32
N ALA A 439 12.73 -6.47 -26.38
CA ALA A 439 11.64 -6.56 -27.36
C ALA A 439 10.54 -5.51 -27.10
N LEU A 440 10.23 -5.19 -25.83
CA LEU A 440 9.29 -4.12 -25.50
C LEU A 440 9.86 -2.76 -25.91
N LEU A 441 11.12 -2.49 -25.56
CA LEU A 441 11.78 -1.23 -25.87
C LEU A 441 11.96 -0.99 -27.38
N ALA A 442 12.07 -2.03 -28.17
CA ALA A 442 12.11 -1.93 -29.64
C ALA A 442 10.79 -1.41 -30.26
N LYS A 443 9.67 -1.43 -29.52
CA LYS A 443 8.36 -0.90 -29.96
C LYS A 443 8.18 0.59 -29.69
N ARG A 444 9.17 1.25 -29.10
CA ARG A 444 9.10 2.71 -28.84
C ARG A 444 8.95 3.48 -30.15
N LYS A 445 8.10 4.50 -30.13
CA LYS A 445 8.04 5.51 -31.18
C LYS A 445 9.09 6.56 -30.81
N LEU A 446 10.28 6.48 -31.42
CA LEU A 446 11.37 7.46 -31.28
C LEU A 446 11.00 8.75 -32.02
#